data_e420176fb560b80a29c804260c7fc123
#
_entry.id   e420176fb560b80a29c804260c7fc123
#
_cell.length_a   1.000
_cell.length_b   1.000
_cell.length_c   1.000
_cell.angle_alpha   90.00
_cell.angle_beta   90.00
_cell.angle_gamma   90.00
#
_symmetry.space_group_name_H-M   'P 1'
#
loop_
_entity.id
_entity.type
_entity.pdbx_description
1 polymer ?
#
loop_
_entity_poly.entity_id
_entity_poly.type
_entity_poly.pdbx_seq_one_letter_code
_entity_poly.pdbx_strand_id
1 'polypeptide(L)'
;MAEKSTLDNVIALAKRRGFVFQAGEIYGGSRSAWDYGPLGAELKENIRQQWWQRFVRSRADMVGLDSSVILPRPVWEASGHVATFMDPLVECLSCHRRQRQDHLIEAFEAKKGRAPENMGEVVCPNCGTRGEWTEPQNFSGLLKTYLGPVDNEEGLHFLRPETAQGIFVNFNNVVTAARKRPPFGIGQIGKAFRNEITPGNFIFRTREFEQMEIEYFVHPDEADKHFDAWVEDCWNWFVDLGINPDNMRRFDVPKEERAHYSAGTIDVEYRFGFQGSEWGELMGVANRTDYDLGVHNKHSNAKLEYFDQATGERYVPYV
;
A
#
# COMPACT_ATOMS: atom_id res chain seq x y z
N MET A 1 -6.38 -4.26 -37.27
CA MET A 1 -6.12 -3.48 -36.06
C MET A 1 -6.76 -4.26 -34.93
N ALA A 2 -6.02 -4.62 -33.88
CA ALA A 2 -6.62 -5.28 -32.72
C ALA A 2 -7.64 -4.33 -32.09
N GLU A 3 -8.80 -4.88 -31.70
CA GLU A 3 -9.83 -4.13 -31.01
C GLU A 3 -9.24 -3.61 -29.68
N LYS A 4 -9.29 -2.30 -29.44
CA LYS A 4 -8.79 -1.70 -28.21
C LYS A 4 -9.65 -2.16 -27.04
N SER A 5 -9.02 -2.57 -25.94
CA SER A 5 -9.73 -2.91 -24.72
C SER A 5 -10.51 -1.71 -24.17
N THR A 6 -11.51 -1.96 -23.33
CA THR A 6 -12.25 -0.89 -22.65
C THR A 6 -11.31 -0.01 -21.84
N LEU A 7 -10.32 -0.60 -21.18
CA LEU A 7 -9.30 0.10 -20.41
C LEU A 7 -8.46 1.05 -21.29
N ASP A 8 -8.02 0.60 -22.49
CA ASP A 8 -7.26 1.44 -23.43
C ASP A 8 -8.06 2.66 -23.87
N ASN A 9 -9.37 2.48 -24.06
CA ASN A 9 -10.27 3.59 -24.41
C ASN A 9 -10.42 4.59 -23.26
N VAL A 10 -10.54 4.11 -22.02
CA VAL A 10 -10.58 4.97 -20.81
C VAL A 10 -9.29 5.73 -20.65
N ILE A 11 -8.13 5.08 -20.81
CA ILE A 11 -6.80 5.73 -20.72
C ILE A 11 -6.68 6.82 -21.78
N ALA A 12 -7.04 6.53 -23.02
CA ALA A 12 -6.98 7.51 -24.11
C ALA A 12 -7.92 8.70 -23.86
N LEU A 13 -9.11 8.45 -23.32
CA LEU A 13 -10.06 9.49 -22.95
C LEU A 13 -9.53 10.34 -21.80
N ALA A 14 -9.02 9.73 -20.74
CA ALA A 14 -8.49 10.42 -19.57
C ALA A 14 -7.36 11.40 -19.93
N LYS A 15 -6.41 10.96 -20.76
CA LYS A 15 -5.33 11.82 -21.28
C LYS A 15 -5.86 12.97 -22.13
N ARG A 16 -6.70 12.66 -23.11
CA ARG A 16 -7.25 13.67 -24.04
C ARG A 16 -8.12 14.72 -23.35
N ARG A 17 -8.85 14.34 -22.30
CA ARG A 17 -9.73 15.23 -21.55
C ARG A 17 -9.05 15.95 -20.39
N GLY A 18 -7.75 15.72 -20.17
CA GLY A 18 -6.99 16.39 -19.13
C GLY A 18 -7.32 15.91 -17.71
N PHE A 19 -7.63 14.64 -17.55
CA PHE A 19 -7.67 14.01 -16.21
C PHE A 19 -6.26 13.80 -15.68
N VAL A 20 -5.35 13.35 -16.56
CA VAL A 20 -3.95 13.12 -16.21
C VAL A 20 -3.03 13.53 -17.34
N PHE A 21 -1.82 13.97 -16.97
CA PHE A 21 -0.69 14.22 -17.85
C PHE A 21 0.52 13.42 -17.40
N GLN A 22 1.44 13.13 -18.29
CA GLN A 22 2.70 12.54 -17.89
C GLN A 22 3.56 13.55 -17.14
N ALA A 23 4.02 13.22 -15.94
CA ALA A 23 4.82 14.15 -15.15
C ALA A 23 6.13 14.50 -15.88
N GLY A 24 6.43 15.78 -15.98
CA GLY A 24 7.62 16.29 -16.67
C GLY A 24 7.62 16.05 -18.18
N GLU A 25 6.47 16.02 -18.83
CA GLU A 25 6.31 15.69 -20.26
C GLU A 25 7.22 16.52 -21.17
N ILE A 26 7.41 17.80 -20.89
CA ILE A 26 8.29 18.70 -21.66
C ILE A 26 9.77 18.30 -21.64
N TYR A 27 10.17 17.44 -20.69
CA TYR A 27 11.51 16.85 -20.57
C TYR A 27 11.56 15.36 -20.98
N GLY A 28 10.55 14.89 -21.71
CA GLY A 28 10.43 13.51 -22.16
C GLY A 28 9.60 12.63 -21.24
N GLY A 29 9.11 13.17 -20.11
CA GLY A 29 8.25 12.49 -19.16
C GLY A 29 8.97 11.47 -18.27
N SER A 30 8.49 11.31 -17.05
CA SER A 30 8.94 10.27 -16.14
C SER A 30 8.06 9.03 -16.26
N ARG A 31 8.67 7.84 -16.38
CA ARG A 31 7.92 6.60 -16.53
C ARG A 31 7.04 6.35 -15.30
N SER A 32 5.73 6.17 -15.54
CA SER A 32 4.72 5.89 -14.51
C SER A 32 4.65 6.93 -13.39
N ALA A 33 4.94 8.18 -13.73
CA ALA A 33 4.65 9.34 -12.93
C ALA A 33 3.60 10.20 -13.68
N TRP A 34 2.58 10.63 -12.94
CA TRP A 34 1.42 11.30 -13.52
C TRP A 34 1.07 12.53 -12.70
N ASP A 35 0.77 13.60 -13.41
CA ASP A 35 0.16 14.80 -12.85
C ASP A 35 -1.36 14.72 -13.05
N TYR A 36 -2.14 15.04 -12.03
CA TYR A 36 -3.58 15.18 -12.18
C TYR A 36 -3.89 16.53 -12.81
N GLY A 37 -4.47 16.49 -14.00
CA GLY A 37 -4.92 17.71 -14.69
C GLY A 37 -6.20 18.28 -14.05
N PRO A 38 -6.77 19.38 -14.61
CA PRO A 38 -7.90 20.05 -13.97
C PRO A 38 -9.09 19.16 -13.63
N LEU A 39 -9.53 18.30 -14.55
CA LEU A 39 -10.63 17.36 -14.27
C LEU A 39 -10.23 16.24 -13.32
N GLY A 40 -9.00 15.79 -13.39
CA GLY A 40 -8.47 14.74 -12.48
C GLY A 40 -8.31 15.25 -11.06
N ALA A 41 -7.85 16.49 -10.88
CA ALA A 41 -7.73 17.13 -9.57
C ALA A 41 -9.10 17.26 -8.88
N GLU A 42 -10.12 17.73 -9.62
CA GLU A 42 -11.49 17.84 -9.10
C GLU A 42 -12.09 16.47 -8.73
N LEU A 43 -11.94 15.48 -9.62
CA LEU A 43 -12.42 14.11 -9.33
C LEU A 43 -11.75 13.53 -8.09
N LYS A 44 -10.43 13.67 -8.00
CA LYS A 44 -9.66 13.21 -6.84
C LYS A 44 -10.10 13.89 -5.55
N GLU A 45 -10.28 15.21 -5.59
CA GLU A 45 -10.72 15.96 -4.40
C GLU A 45 -12.13 15.56 -3.98
N ASN A 46 -13.06 15.35 -4.92
CA ASN A 46 -14.39 14.86 -4.62
C ASN A 46 -14.37 13.48 -3.93
N ILE A 47 -13.52 12.56 -4.39
CA ILE A 47 -13.35 11.24 -3.76
C ILE A 47 -12.81 11.38 -2.33
N ARG A 48 -11.78 12.22 -2.14
CA ARG A 48 -11.20 12.50 -0.81
C ARG A 48 -12.23 13.06 0.16
N GLN A 49 -13.03 14.01 -0.27
CA GLN A 49 -14.06 14.64 0.55
C GLN A 49 -15.16 13.65 0.93
N GLN A 50 -15.60 12.79 -0.01
CA GLN A 50 -16.60 11.76 0.26
C GLN A 50 -16.08 10.74 1.27
N TRP A 51 -14.83 10.27 1.09
CA TRP A 51 -14.20 9.33 2.03
C TRP A 51 -14.06 9.96 3.44
N TRP A 52 -13.53 11.19 3.52
CA TRP A 52 -13.33 11.89 4.78
C TRP A 52 -14.66 12.17 5.50
N GLN A 53 -15.69 12.53 4.73
CA GLN A 53 -17.03 12.72 5.26
C GLN A 53 -17.61 11.41 5.79
N ARG A 54 -17.54 10.33 5.03
CA ARG A 54 -18.08 9.01 5.40
C ARG A 54 -17.39 8.43 6.63
N PHE A 55 -16.07 8.35 6.60
CA PHE A 55 -15.31 7.56 7.55
C PHE A 55 -14.75 8.36 8.74
N VAL A 56 -14.63 9.68 8.63
CA VAL A 56 -14.08 10.49 9.72
C VAL A 56 -15.10 11.43 10.32
N ARG A 57 -15.71 12.31 9.52
CA ARG A 57 -16.57 13.36 10.06
C ARG A 57 -17.93 12.87 10.56
N SER A 58 -18.50 11.86 9.90
CA SER A 58 -19.83 11.33 10.24
C SER A 58 -19.81 10.33 11.40
N ARG A 59 -18.64 10.02 11.96
CA ARG A 59 -18.48 9.02 13.01
C ARG A 59 -17.94 9.63 14.29
N ALA A 60 -18.62 9.35 15.40
CA ALA A 60 -18.21 9.81 16.73
C ALA A 60 -16.96 9.05 17.25
N ASP A 61 -16.73 7.84 16.75
CA ASP A 61 -15.64 6.95 17.10
C ASP A 61 -14.36 7.18 16.25
N MET A 62 -14.36 8.20 15.37
CA MET A 62 -13.23 8.49 14.50
C MET A 62 -12.62 9.85 14.78
N VAL A 63 -11.35 10.00 14.47
CA VAL A 63 -10.61 11.28 14.43
C VAL A 63 -9.67 11.31 13.24
N GLY A 64 -9.28 12.50 12.81
CA GLY A 64 -8.33 12.70 11.73
C GLY A 64 -6.91 12.95 12.24
N LEU A 65 -5.93 12.54 11.45
CA LEU A 65 -4.51 12.83 11.65
C LEU A 65 -3.89 13.20 10.31
N ASP A 66 -2.89 14.08 10.33
CA ASP A 66 -2.00 14.34 9.20
C ASP A 66 -0.56 14.24 9.70
N SER A 67 0.07 13.10 9.49
CA SER A 67 1.44 12.83 9.93
C SER A 67 2.47 13.18 8.86
N SER A 68 3.73 13.35 9.28
CA SER A 68 4.82 13.72 8.39
C SER A 68 5.09 12.69 7.29
N VAL A 69 5.39 13.18 6.09
CA VAL A 69 5.82 12.36 4.94
C VAL A 69 7.21 11.77 5.16
N ILE A 70 8.11 12.58 5.69
CA ILE A 70 9.48 12.17 6.00
C ILE A 70 9.51 11.70 7.46
N LEU A 71 9.82 10.43 7.66
CA LEU A 71 9.94 9.84 9.00
C LEU A 71 11.34 9.27 9.21
N PRO A 72 11.83 9.30 10.48
CA PRO A 72 13.16 8.83 10.82
C PRO A 72 13.28 7.32 10.63
N ARG A 73 14.48 6.88 10.29
CA ARG A 73 14.84 5.47 10.04
C ARG A 73 14.34 4.49 11.11
N PRO A 74 14.41 4.77 12.44
CA PRO A 74 13.93 3.83 13.45
C PRO A 74 12.46 3.43 13.33
N VAL A 75 11.59 4.28 12.78
CA VAL A 75 10.18 3.93 12.53
C VAL A 75 10.08 2.77 11.55
N TRP A 76 10.87 2.80 10.47
CA TRP A 76 10.88 1.81 9.41
C TRP A 76 11.66 0.55 9.76
N GLU A 77 12.62 0.66 10.67
CA GLU A 77 13.30 -0.49 11.27
C GLU A 77 12.35 -1.23 12.21
N ALA A 78 11.64 -0.52 13.07
CA ALA A 78 10.67 -1.09 14.02
C ALA A 78 9.55 -1.84 13.28
N SER A 79 8.98 -1.22 12.27
CA SER A 79 7.89 -1.82 11.46
C SER A 79 8.36 -2.94 10.52
N GLY A 80 9.66 -3.18 10.40
CA GLY A 80 10.23 -4.21 9.53
C GLY A 80 10.47 -3.79 8.08
N HIS A 81 10.00 -2.61 7.64
CA HIS A 81 10.13 -2.18 6.25
C HIS A 81 11.58 -2.12 5.75
N VAL A 82 12.53 -1.72 6.59
CA VAL A 82 13.95 -1.67 6.20
C VAL A 82 14.49 -3.06 5.87
N ALA A 83 14.01 -4.10 6.57
CA ALA A 83 14.48 -5.46 6.41
C ALA A 83 13.75 -6.25 5.31
N THR A 84 12.44 -6.02 5.14
CA THR A 84 11.59 -6.87 4.30
C THR A 84 11.14 -6.20 3.00
N PHE A 85 11.16 -4.86 2.94
CA PHE A 85 10.72 -4.13 1.75
C PHE A 85 11.85 -4.04 0.70
N MET A 86 12.38 -5.22 0.35
CA MET A 86 13.46 -5.41 -0.62
C MET A 86 13.10 -6.51 -1.59
N ASP A 87 13.26 -6.24 -2.88
CA ASP A 87 13.01 -7.20 -3.95
C ASP A 87 14.34 -7.69 -4.54
N PRO A 88 14.55 -9.01 -4.69
CA PRO A 88 15.71 -9.53 -5.38
C PRO A 88 15.58 -9.27 -6.90
N LEU A 89 16.44 -8.42 -7.45
CA LEU A 89 16.49 -8.11 -8.87
C LEU A 89 17.63 -8.84 -9.56
N VAL A 90 17.32 -9.41 -10.73
CA VAL A 90 18.28 -9.93 -11.70
C VAL A 90 18.18 -9.15 -13.01
N GLU A 91 19.29 -8.95 -13.69
CA GLU A 91 19.34 -8.36 -15.02
C GLU A 91 19.62 -9.43 -16.07
N CYS A 92 18.84 -9.44 -17.14
CA CYS A 92 19.13 -10.31 -18.28
C CYS A 92 20.37 -9.77 -19.01
N LEU A 93 21.45 -10.57 -19.09
CA LEU A 93 22.71 -10.19 -19.71
C LEU A 93 22.61 -9.96 -21.23
N SER A 94 21.55 -10.50 -21.85
CA SER A 94 21.32 -10.38 -23.29
C SER A 94 20.56 -9.09 -23.67
N CYS A 95 19.49 -8.72 -22.93
CA CYS A 95 18.65 -7.56 -23.29
C CYS A 95 18.68 -6.44 -22.25
N HIS A 96 19.45 -6.58 -21.18
CA HIS A 96 19.64 -5.61 -20.10
C HIS A 96 18.34 -5.17 -19.40
N ARG A 97 17.29 -6.02 -19.46
CA ARG A 97 16.05 -5.81 -18.72
C ARG A 97 16.17 -6.41 -17.34
N ARG A 98 15.80 -5.62 -16.33
CA ARG A 98 15.72 -6.05 -14.94
C ARG A 98 14.37 -6.68 -14.67
N GLN A 99 14.38 -7.75 -13.90
CA GLN A 99 13.20 -8.53 -13.50
C GLN A 99 13.31 -8.88 -12.01
N ARG A 100 12.19 -9.05 -11.34
CA ARG A 100 12.18 -9.65 -10.01
C ARG A 100 12.47 -11.14 -10.13
N GLN A 101 13.44 -11.61 -9.36
CA GLN A 101 13.86 -13.01 -9.39
C GLN A 101 12.73 -13.94 -8.92
N ASP A 102 12.04 -13.57 -7.86
CA ASP A 102 10.90 -14.31 -7.30
C ASP A 102 9.78 -14.51 -8.33
N HIS A 103 9.35 -13.45 -9.01
CA HIS A 103 8.34 -13.55 -10.07
C HIS A 103 8.78 -14.43 -11.26
N LEU A 104 10.07 -14.42 -11.58
CA LEU A 104 10.60 -15.31 -12.62
C LEU A 104 10.54 -16.78 -12.19
N ILE A 105 10.83 -17.06 -10.92
CA ILE A 105 10.75 -18.39 -10.32
C ILE A 105 9.30 -18.86 -10.30
N GLU A 106 8.37 -18.05 -9.78
CA GLU A 106 6.93 -18.33 -9.76
C GLU A 106 6.37 -18.64 -11.16
N ALA A 107 6.73 -17.81 -12.15
CA ALA A 107 6.30 -18.02 -13.53
C ALA A 107 6.89 -19.32 -14.14
N PHE A 108 8.10 -19.69 -13.74
CA PHE A 108 8.69 -20.97 -14.13
C PHE A 108 7.96 -22.14 -13.47
N GLU A 109 7.68 -22.06 -12.17
CA GLU A 109 6.96 -23.07 -11.40
C GLU A 109 5.55 -23.29 -11.96
N ALA A 110 4.81 -22.23 -12.22
CA ALA A 110 3.48 -22.29 -12.83
C ALA A 110 3.51 -23.01 -14.19
N LYS A 111 4.59 -22.84 -14.97
CA LYS A 111 4.71 -23.45 -16.30
C LYS A 111 5.27 -24.87 -16.28
N LYS A 112 6.12 -25.23 -15.30
CA LYS A 112 6.84 -26.48 -15.24
C LYS A 112 6.38 -27.43 -14.14
N GLY A 113 5.57 -26.97 -13.18
CA GLY A 113 5.12 -27.75 -12.03
C GLY A 113 6.19 -28.03 -10.99
N ARG A 114 7.35 -27.32 -11.08
CA ARG A 114 8.46 -27.43 -10.11
C ARG A 114 9.26 -26.15 -10.08
N ALA A 115 9.95 -25.88 -8.99
CA ALA A 115 10.96 -24.82 -8.91
C ALA A 115 12.13 -25.05 -9.85
N PRO A 116 12.79 -23.99 -10.39
CA PRO A 116 14.03 -24.13 -11.11
C PRO A 116 15.17 -24.53 -10.16
N GLU A 117 16.08 -25.39 -10.60
CA GLU A 117 17.28 -25.74 -9.81
C GLU A 117 18.23 -24.56 -9.65
N ASN A 118 18.28 -23.71 -10.68
CA ASN A 118 19.03 -22.46 -10.70
C ASN A 118 18.50 -21.53 -11.79
N MET A 119 18.94 -20.28 -11.79
CA MET A 119 18.52 -19.27 -12.78
C MET A 119 18.91 -19.61 -14.23
N GLY A 120 19.82 -20.55 -14.43
CA GLY A 120 20.19 -21.07 -15.75
C GLY A 120 19.05 -21.78 -16.49
N GLU A 121 18.00 -22.20 -15.80
CA GLU A 121 16.82 -22.81 -16.43
C GLU A 121 15.77 -21.78 -16.85
N VAL A 122 15.83 -20.57 -16.30
CA VAL A 122 14.80 -19.54 -16.44
C VAL A 122 15.00 -18.76 -17.74
N VAL A 123 13.92 -18.60 -18.49
CA VAL A 123 13.90 -17.87 -19.78
C VAL A 123 13.51 -16.43 -19.53
N CYS A 124 14.23 -15.50 -20.14
CA CYS A 124 13.88 -14.08 -20.08
C CYS A 124 12.53 -13.82 -20.80
N PRO A 125 11.52 -13.29 -20.12
CA PRO A 125 10.22 -13.02 -20.71
C PRO A 125 10.25 -11.94 -21.79
N ASN A 126 11.32 -11.13 -21.81
CA ASN A 126 11.46 -10.03 -22.76
C ASN A 126 12.13 -10.44 -24.09
N CYS A 127 13.23 -11.19 -24.04
CA CYS A 127 13.99 -11.54 -25.24
C CYS A 127 14.07 -13.04 -25.55
N GLY A 128 13.55 -13.90 -24.67
CA GLY A 128 13.56 -15.35 -24.86
C GLY A 128 14.90 -16.03 -24.56
N THR A 129 15.96 -15.31 -24.21
CA THR A 129 17.25 -15.89 -23.85
C THR A 129 17.13 -16.69 -22.55
N ARG A 130 17.74 -17.88 -22.51
CA ARG A 130 17.69 -18.78 -21.36
C ARG A 130 18.97 -18.66 -20.54
N GLY A 131 18.82 -18.52 -19.22
CA GLY A 131 19.90 -18.72 -18.26
C GLY A 131 20.97 -17.63 -18.16
N GLU A 132 20.81 -16.53 -18.89
CA GLU A 132 21.77 -15.42 -18.87
C GLU A 132 21.30 -14.31 -17.91
N TRP A 133 21.55 -14.51 -16.61
CA TRP A 133 21.15 -13.58 -15.55
C TRP A 133 22.35 -13.15 -14.70
N THR A 134 22.30 -11.92 -14.21
CA THR A 134 23.24 -11.47 -13.17
C THR A 134 22.94 -12.16 -11.84
N GLU A 135 23.89 -12.09 -10.90
CA GLU A 135 23.59 -12.38 -9.50
C GLU A 135 22.50 -11.43 -9.00
N PRO A 136 21.61 -11.92 -8.11
CA PRO A 136 20.53 -11.11 -7.56
C PRO A 136 21.08 -9.96 -6.72
N GLN A 137 20.52 -8.78 -6.92
CA GLN A 137 20.79 -7.59 -6.12
C GLN A 137 19.53 -7.15 -5.40
N ASN A 138 19.62 -6.93 -4.10
CA ASN A 138 18.51 -6.43 -3.32
C ASN A 138 18.21 -4.99 -3.69
N PHE A 139 16.98 -4.77 -4.14
CA PHE A 139 16.46 -3.46 -4.49
C PHE A 139 15.52 -2.97 -3.39
N SER A 140 15.83 -1.81 -2.79
CA SER A 140 14.96 -1.22 -1.77
C SER A 140 13.73 -0.58 -2.39
N GLY A 141 12.55 -1.00 -1.93
CA GLY A 141 11.28 -0.35 -2.22
C GLY A 141 11.11 0.99 -1.51
N LEU A 142 11.96 1.30 -0.52
CA LEU A 142 11.94 2.57 0.19
C LEU A 142 12.68 3.65 -0.60
N LEU A 143 12.06 4.84 -0.73
CA LEU A 143 12.73 6.04 -1.24
C LEU A 143 13.45 6.75 -0.12
N LYS A 144 14.75 6.94 -0.28
CA LYS A 144 15.66 7.57 0.69
C LYS A 144 15.75 9.07 0.46
N THR A 145 15.93 9.81 1.54
CA THR A 145 16.33 11.22 1.53
C THR A 145 17.29 11.50 2.68
N TYR A 146 17.97 12.63 2.63
CA TYR A 146 18.88 13.05 3.70
C TYR A 146 18.43 14.38 4.25
N LEU A 147 18.40 14.52 5.57
CA LEU A 147 18.15 15.77 6.26
C LEU A 147 19.47 16.27 6.88
N GLY A 148 19.72 17.56 6.76
CA GLY A 148 20.95 18.18 7.23
C GLY A 148 21.91 18.53 6.08
N PRO A 149 23.09 19.09 6.40
CA PRO A 149 24.01 19.64 5.40
C PRO A 149 24.88 18.59 4.70
N VAL A 150 24.91 17.35 5.20
CA VAL A 150 25.79 16.28 4.70
C VAL A 150 24.99 14.98 4.56
N ASP A 151 25.18 14.32 3.43
CA ASP A 151 24.58 13.00 3.17
C ASP A 151 25.36 11.93 3.95
N ASN A 152 24.86 11.57 5.12
CA ASN A 152 25.45 10.54 5.98
C ASN A 152 24.35 9.66 6.63
N GLU A 153 24.77 8.61 7.34
CA GLU A 153 23.82 7.68 7.99
C GLU A 153 22.96 8.35 9.06
N GLU A 154 23.44 9.38 9.74
CA GLU A 154 22.71 10.13 10.75
C GLU A 154 21.57 10.95 10.14
N GLY A 155 21.82 11.53 8.95
CA GLY A 155 20.82 12.29 8.18
C GLY A 155 19.86 11.42 7.37
N LEU A 156 20.05 10.11 7.32
CA LEU A 156 19.24 9.22 6.51
C LEU A 156 17.80 9.13 7.02
N HIS A 157 16.88 9.53 6.18
CA HIS A 157 15.43 9.45 6.36
C HIS A 157 14.77 8.76 5.17
N PHE A 158 13.50 8.40 5.34
CA PHE A 158 12.73 7.80 4.26
C PHE A 158 11.46 8.58 3.99
N LEU A 159 11.09 8.67 2.72
CA LEU A 159 9.73 9.00 2.34
C LEU A 159 8.83 7.81 2.69
N ARG A 160 7.74 8.05 3.40
CA ARG A 160 6.88 6.96 3.89
C ARG A 160 6.33 6.10 2.72
N PRO A 161 6.47 4.75 2.78
CA PRO A 161 5.88 3.85 1.80
C PRO A 161 4.39 3.58 2.06
N GLU A 162 3.90 3.98 3.24
CA GLU A 162 2.51 3.89 3.69
C GLU A 162 2.20 4.95 4.74
N THR A 163 0.94 5.24 4.94
CA THR A 163 0.49 6.23 5.92
C THR A 163 0.23 5.63 7.31
N ALA A 164 0.15 4.30 7.44
CA ALA A 164 -0.18 3.58 8.66
C ALA A 164 0.79 3.86 9.82
N GLN A 165 2.10 3.80 9.57
CA GLN A 165 3.10 3.92 10.63
C GLN A 165 3.06 5.28 11.33
N GLY A 166 2.73 6.35 10.58
CA GLY A 166 2.49 7.66 11.17
C GLY A 166 1.33 7.69 12.16
N ILE A 167 0.33 6.83 11.96
CA ILE A 167 -0.80 6.69 12.90
C ILE A 167 -0.34 5.95 14.17
N PHE A 168 0.36 4.82 14.03
CA PHE A 168 0.79 4.01 15.17
C PHE A 168 1.71 4.77 16.12
N VAL A 169 2.71 5.49 15.59
CA VAL A 169 3.63 6.27 16.44
C VAL A 169 2.96 7.46 17.13
N ASN A 170 1.78 7.88 16.66
CA ASN A 170 0.97 8.93 17.26
C ASN A 170 -0.18 8.42 18.13
N PHE A 171 -0.31 7.12 18.34
CA PHE A 171 -1.41 6.53 19.10
C PHE A 171 -1.62 7.22 20.46
N ASN A 172 -0.60 7.30 21.31
CA ASN A 172 -0.72 7.94 22.62
C ASN A 172 -1.04 9.43 22.56
N ASN A 173 -0.49 10.14 21.57
CA ASN A 173 -0.76 11.57 21.37
C ASN A 173 -2.25 11.78 21.06
N VAL A 174 -2.82 10.95 20.20
CA VAL A 174 -4.22 11.02 19.79
C VAL A 174 -5.15 10.60 20.93
N VAL A 175 -4.88 9.47 21.60
CA VAL A 175 -5.66 9.01 22.77
C VAL A 175 -5.76 10.11 23.81
N THR A 176 -4.61 10.74 24.13
CA THR A 176 -4.56 11.79 25.15
C THR A 176 -5.25 13.07 24.70
N ALA A 177 -4.92 13.57 23.52
CA ALA A 177 -5.40 14.87 23.04
C ALA A 177 -6.92 14.83 22.71
N ALA A 178 -7.36 13.76 22.06
CA ALA A 178 -8.75 13.58 21.66
C ALA A 178 -9.60 12.85 22.73
N ARG A 179 -9.01 12.39 23.83
CA ARG A 179 -9.67 11.65 24.93
C ARG A 179 -10.44 10.44 24.40
N LYS A 180 -9.87 9.73 23.42
CA LYS A 180 -10.51 8.57 22.81
C LYS A 180 -10.33 7.31 23.66
N ARG A 181 -11.29 6.41 23.53
CA ARG A 181 -11.30 5.08 24.15
C ARG A 181 -11.58 4.05 23.06
N PRO A 182 -10.91 2.90 23.03
CA PRO A 182 -11.33 1.82 22.16
C PRO A 182 -12.78 1.39 22.43
N PRO A 183 -13.57 1.09 21.38
CA PRO A 183 -13.19 1.12 19.98
C PRO A 183 -13.16 2.55 19.42
N PHE A 184 -12.07 2.92 18.74
CA PHE A 184 -11.99 4.18 17.99
C PHE A 184 -10.98 4.05 16.85
N GLY A 185 -11.08 4.93 15.86
CA GLY A 185 -10.17 4.94 14.73
C GLY A 185 -9.51 6.29 14.46
N ILE A 186 -8.40 6.22 13.77
CA ILE A 186 -7.66 7.38 13.25
C ILE A 186 -7.62 7.26 11.73
N GLY A 187 -8.19 8.25 11.04
CA GLY A 187 -8.16 8.34 9.59
C GLY A 187 -7.12 9.33 9.11
N GLN A 188 -6.47 9.03 8.00
CA GLN A 188 -5.48 9.87 7.36
C GLN A 188 -5.60 9.79 5.84
N ILE A 189 -5.42 10.93 5.17
CA ILE A 189 -5.23 10.98 3.72
C ILE A 189 -3.88 11.62 3.46
N GLY A 190 -3.03 10.95 2.69
CA GLY A 190 -1.72 11.52 2.40
C GLY A 190 -0.91 10.77 1.37
N LYS A 191 0.13 11.43 0.90
CA LYS A 191 1.09 10.87 -0.06
C LYS A 191 1.88 9.73 0.58
N ALA A 192 2.10 8.69 -0.22
CA ALA A 192 3.03 7.60 0.06
C ALA A 192 3.91 7.33 -1.18
N PHE A 193 5.05 6.70 -0.98
CA PHE A 193 6.09 6.59 -1.98
C PHE A 193 6.69 5.19 -1.97
N ARG A 194 6.64 4.50 -3.11
CA ARG A 194 7.25 3.18 -3.27
C ARG A 194 8.13 3.17 -4.51
N ASN A 195 9.37 2.76 -4.36
CA ASN A 195 10.29 2.66 -5.48
C ASN A 195 9.97 1.43 -6.34
N GLU A 196 8.83 1.47 -7.01
CA GLU A 196 8.33 0.37 -7.83
C GLU A 196 9.28 0.03 -8.97
N ILE A 197 9.59 -1.26 -9.13
CA ILE A 197 10.46 -1.77 -10.19
C ILE A 197 9.70 -1.81 -11.51
N THR A 198 8.47 -2.32 -11.47
CA THR A 198 7.57 -2.46 -12.62
C THR A 198 6.28 -1.69 -12.39
N PRO A 199 6.36 -0.35 -12.33
CA PRO A 199 5.14 0.45 -12.27
C PRO A 199 4.35 0.26 -13.58
N GLY A 200 3.02 0.30 -13.50
CA GLY A 200 2.21 0.05 -14.69
C GLY A 200 0.71 0.20 -14.49
N ASN A 201 -0.01 -0.27 -15.49
CA ASN A 201 -1.47 -0.16 -15.54
C ASN A 201 -1.95 1.28 -15.35
N PHE A 202 -1.33 2.21 -16.10
CA PHE A 202 -1.67 3.62 -16.06
C PHE A 202 -1.43 4.23 -14.67
N ILE A 203 -2.45 4.82 -14.02
CA ILE A 203 -2.34 5.40 -12.68
C ILE A 203 -2.55 4.37 -11.56
N PHE A 204 -2.80 3.11 -11.88
CA PHE A 204 -3.08 2.06 -10.89
C PHE A 204 -1.85 1.72 -10.02
N ARG A 205 -0.64 1.68 -10.62
CA ARG A 205 0.61 1.45 -9.89
C ARG A 205 1.66 2.47 -10.25
N THR A 206 1.89 3.40 -9.33
CA THR A 206 2.82 4.53 -9.48
C THR A 206 3.79 4.58 -8.30
N ARG A 207 4.90 5.32 -8.44
CA ARG A 207 5.90 5.47 -7.37
C ARG A 207 5.51 6.49 -6.31
N GLU A 208 4.71 7.46 -6.69
CA GLU A 208 4.10 8.45 -5.82
C GLU A 208 2.58 8.32 -5.96
N PHE A 209 1.90 8.08 -4.86
CA PHE A 209 0.45 7.89 -4.82
C PHE A 209 -0.13 8.48 -3.55
N GLU A 210 -1.42 8.45 -3.42
CA GLU A 210 -2.13 8.91 -2.22
C GLU A 210 -2.90 7.74 -1.63
N GLN A 211 -2.82 7.61 -0.30
CA GLN A 211 -3.60 6.64 0.46
C GLN A 211 -4.65 7.36 1.29
N MET A 212 -5.80 6.74 1.40
CA MET A 212 -6.84 7.04 2.40
C MET A 212 -6.87 5.85 3.33
N GLU A 213 -6.41 6.03 4.56
CA GLU A 213 -6.15 4.94 5.49
C GLU A 213 -6.83 5.16 6.84
N ILE A 214 -7.27 4.07 7.46
CA ILE A 214 -7.87 4.05 8.79
C ILE A 214 -7.18 2.96 9.60
N GLU A 215 -6.74 3.31 10.79
CA GLU A 215 -6.36 2.34 11.80
C GLU A 215 -7.39 2.40 12.93
N TYR A 216 -8.10 1.30 13.12
CA TYR A 216 -9.21 1.20 14.06
C TYR A 216 -8.81 0.32 15.23
N PHE A 217 -8.72 0.93 16.42
CA PHE A 217 -8.19 0.33 17.64
C PHE A 217 -9.31 -0.26 18.47
N VAL A 218 -9.22 -1.55 18.77
CA VAL A 218 -10.25 -2.31 19.47
C VAL A 218 -9.67 -3.14 20.64
N HIS A 219 -10.55 -3.59 21.55
CA HIS A 219 -10.16 -4.66 22.47
C HIS A 219 -9.90 -5.95 21.68
N PRO A 220 -8.88 -6.75 22.03
CA PRO A 220 -8.56 -7.99 21.32
C PRO A 220 -9.75 -8.91 21.08
N ASP A 221 -10.63 -9.07 22.08
CA ASP A 221 -11.80 -9.96 22.03
C ASP A 221 -12.90 -9.47 21.05
N GLU A 222 -12.83 -8.22 20.60
CA GLU A 222 -13.80 -7.62 19.67
C GLU A 222 -13.25 -7.49 18.23
N ALA A 223 -12.02 -7.91 17.99
CA ALA A 223 -11.32 -7.67 16.73
C ALA A 223 -12.08 -8.23 15.51
N ASP A 224 -12.52 -9.49 15.56
CA ASP A 224 -13.20 -10.13 14.44
C ASP A 224 -14.53 -9.45 14.11
N LYS A 225 -15.30 -9.07 15.13
CA LYS A 225 -16.56 -8.34 14.95
C LYS A 225 -16.35 -7.01 14.23
N HIS A 226 -15.31 -6.27 14.60
CA HIS A 226 -15.00 -4.99 13.97
C HIS A 226 -14.39 -5.17 12.58
N PHE A 227 -13.61 -6.20 12.37
CA PHE A 227 -13.09 -6.57 11.06
C PHE A 227 -14.23 -6.79 10.05
N ASP A 228 -15.20 -7.64 10.38
CA ASP A 228 -16.37 -7.89 9.53
C ASP A 228 -17.18 -6.62 9.25
N ALA A 229 -17.38 -5.78 10.27
CA ALA A 229 -18.11 -4.52 10.12
C ALA A 229 -17.38 -3.54 9.18
N TRP A 230 -16.06 -3.47 9.24
CA TRP A 230 -15.27 -2.62 8.35
C TRP A 230 -15.25 -3.13 6.91
N VAL A 231 -15.22 -4.43 6.69
CA VAL A 231 -15.36 -5.02 5.33
C VAL A 231 -16.69 -4.59 4.70
N GLU A 232 -17.81 -4.64 5.46
CA GLU A 232 -19.12 -4.19 4.99
C GLU A 232 -19.17 -2.67 4.73
N ASP A 233 -18.63 -1.86 5.65
CA ASP A 233 -18.61 -0.41 5.50
C ASP A 233 -17.81 0.03 4.27
N CYS A 234 -16.66 -0.60 4.02
CA CYS A 234 -15.81 -0.33 2.86
C CYS A 234 -16.48 -0.74 1.55
N TRP A 235 -17.09 -1.92 1.52
CA TRP A 235 -17.88 -2.37 0.36
C TRP A 235 -19.00 -1.41 0.01
N ASN A 236 -19.81 -1.04 1.02
CA ASN A 236 -20.95 -0.16 0.83
C ASN A 236 -20.53 1.24 0.38
N TRP A 237 -19.36 1.73 0.81
CA TRP A 237 -18.86 3.02 0.34
C TRP A 237 -18.62 3.03 -1.17
N PHE A 238 -18.06 1.98 -1.75
CA PHE A 238 -17.87 1.87 -3.20
C PHE A 238 -19.20 1.81 -3.95
N VAL A 239 -20.17 1.07 -3.41
CA VAL A 239 -21.53 1.02 -3.97
C VAL A 239 -22.21 2.40 -3.93
N ASP A 240 -22.07 3.11 -2.82
CA ASP A 240 -22.61 4.48 -2.64
C ASP A 240 -21.95 5.49 -3.60
N LEU A 241 -20.69 5.25 -4.00
CA LEU A 241 -20.02 6.03 -5.06
C LEU A 241 -20.53 5.71 -6.47
N GLY A 242 -21.39 4.72 -6.63
CA GLY A 242 -21.96 4.30 -7.91
C GLY A 242 -21.17 3.22 -8.66
N ILE A 243 -20.21 2.57 -8.00
CA ILE A 243 -19.51 1.43 -8.60
C ILE A 243 -20.46 0.22 -8.62
N ASN A 244 -20.61 -0.38 -9.81
CA ASN A 244 -21.48 -1.55 -9.97
C ASN A 244 -20.92 -2.75 -9.19
N PRO A 245 -21.66 -3.30 -8.19
CA PRO A 245 -21.23 -4.44 -7.40
C PRO A 245 -20.99 -5.71 -8.22
N ASP A 246 -21.62 -5.87 -9.40
CA ASP A 246 -21.37 -7.01 -10.30
C ASP A 246 -19.92 -7.03 -10.85
N ASN A 247 -19.24 -5.90 -10.79
CA ASN A 247 -17.83 -5.75 -11.17
C ASN A 247 -16.90 -5.71 -9.97
N MET A 248 -17.38 -6.00 -8.78
CA MET A 248 -16.62 -6.04 -7.54
C MET A 248 -16.64 -7.45 -6.95
N ARG A 249 -15.63 -7.76 -6.15
CA ARG A 249 -15.63 -8.95 -5.30
C ARG A 249 -14.90 -8.69 -4.00
N ARG A 250 -15.21 -9.52 -2.99
CA ARG A 250 -14.40 -9.66 -1.77
C ARG A 250 -13.48 -10.83 -2.00
N PHE A 251 -12.20 -10.59 -1.87
CA PHE A 251 -11.17 -11.62 -2.02
C PHE A 251 -10.55 -11.87 -0.65
N ASP A 252 -10.80 -13.05 -0.09
CA ASP A 252 -10.14 -13.50 1.15
C ASP A 252 -8.71 -13.91 0.77
N VAL A 253 -7.74 -13.10 1.21
CA VAL A 253 -6.34 -13.31 0.88
C VAL A 253 -5.85 -14.59 1.55
N PRO A 254 -5.34 -15.58 0.78
CA PRO A 254 -4.81 -16.83 1.33
C PRO A 254 -3.74 -16.57 2.40
N LYS A 255 -3.69 -17.41 3.42
CA LYS A 255 -2.81 -17.21 4.59
C LYS A 255 -1.34 -17.04 4.21
N GLU A 256 -0.89 -17.76 3.19
CA GLU A 256 0.47 -17.72 2.66
C GLU A 256 0.82 -16.41 1.92
N GLU A 257 -0.19 -15.68 1.45
CA GLU A 257 -0.04 -14.42 0.73
C GLU A 257 -0.25 -13.21 1.63
N ARG A 258 -0.78 -13.41 2.85
CA ARG A 258 -1.02 -12.31 3.79
C ARG A 258 0.28 -11.71 4.27
N ALA A 259 0.24 -10.40 4.54
CA ALA A 259 1.34 -9.74 5.23
C ALA A 259 1.57 -10.40 6.60
N HIS A 260 2.83 -10.43 7.03
CA HIS A 260 3.26 -11.15 8.25
C HIS A 260 2.60 -10.68 9.56
N TYR A 261 2.00 -9.51 9.55
CA TYR A 261 1.28 -8.93 10.68
C TYR A 261 -0.22 -9.27 10.68
N SER A 262 -0.75 -9.85 9.61
CA SER A 262 -2.20 -10.02 9.42
C SER A 262 -2.71 -11.38 9.87
N ALA A 263 -3.69 -11.40 10.77
CA ALA A 263 -4.47 -12.58 11.12
C ALA A 263 -5.54 -12.89 10.07
N GLY A 264 -6.09 -11.88 9.40
CA GLY A 264 -7.08 -11.97 8.33
C GLY A 264 -7.02 -10.75 7.43
N THR A 265 -7.15 -10.95 6.12
CA THR A 265 -7.20 -9.85 5.13
C THR A 265 -8.29 -10.13 4.10
N ILE A 266 -9.16 -9.16 3.88
CA ILE A 266 -10.14 -9.15 2.78
C ILE A 266 -9.85 -7.96 1.89
N ASP A 267 -9.59 -8.23 0.61
CA ASP A 267 -9.48 -7.20 -0.40
C ASP A 267 -10.82 -6.98 -1.09
N VAL A 268 -11.21 -5.73 -1.23
CA VAL A 268 -12.28 -5.32 -2.15
C VAL A 268 -11.63 -5.05 -3.49
N GLU A 269 -11.95 -5.90 -4.46
CA GLU A 269 -11.36 -5.83 -5.79
C GLU A 269 -12.40 -5.41 -6.85
N TYR A 270 -11.90 -4.77 -7.92
CA TYR A 270 -12.68 -4.40 -9.09
C TYR A 270 -12.15 -5.10 -10.35
N ARG A 271 -13.04 -5.44 -11.26
CA ARG A 271 -12.73 -6.10 -12.53
C ARG A 271 -12.26 -5.09 -13.58
N PHE A 272 -10.99 -4.74 -13.53
CA PHE A 272 -10.35 -3.79 -14.46
C PHE A 272 -10.07 -4.39 -15.84
N GLY A 273 -9.89 -5.71 -15.94
CA GLY A 273 -9.46 -6.38 -17.17
C GLY A 273 -8.01 -6.04 -17.54
N PHE A 274 -7.11 -6.00 -16.58
CA PHE A 274 -5.68 -5.82 -16.83
C PHE A 274 -5.08 -7.02 -17.57
N GLN A 275 -4.01 -6.79 -18.32
CA GLN A 275 -3.24 -7.89 -18.89
C GLN A 275 -2.57 -8.69 -17.77
N GLY A 276 -2.89 -9.98 -17.69
CA GLY A 276 -2.35 -10.89 -16.67
C GLY A 276 -3.17 -11.01 -15.38
N SER A 277 -4.08 -10.07 -15.10
CA SER A 277 -5.04 -10.17 -14.01
C SER A 277 -6.33 -9.45 -14.37
N GLU A 278 -7.46 -10.11 -14.25
CA GLU A 278 -8.77 -9.49 -14.50
C GLU A 278 -9.13 -8.50 -13.38
N TRP A 279 -8.69 -8.80 -12.16
CA TRP A 279 -9.04 -8.10 -10.94
C TRP A 279 -7.89 -7.22 -10.43
N GLY A 280 -8.24 -6.15 -9.75
CA GLY A 280 -7.31 -5.27 -9.06
C GLY A 280 -7.91 -4.74 -7.77
N GLU A 281 -7.08 -4.65 -6.76
CA GLU A 281 -7.43 -4.17 -5.42
C GLU A 281 -7.86 -2.71 -5.46
N LEU A 282 -8.99 -2.41 -4.84
CA LEU A 282 -9.46 -1.05 -4.54
C LEU A 282 -9.14 -0.67 -3.10
N MET A 283 -9.30 -1.63 -2.18
CA MET A 283 -9.09 -1.42 -0.74
C MET A 283 -8.84 -2.75 -0.06
N GLY A 284 -7.87 -2.82 0.83
CA GLY A 284 -7.63 -3.94 1.74
C GLY A 284 -8.14 -3.62 3.15
N VAL A 285 -8.75 -4.59 3.80
CA VAL A 285 -9.10 -4.56 5.22
C VAL A 285 -8.37 -5.69 5.91
N ALA A 286 -7.53 -5.38 6.90
CA ALA A 286 -6.69 -6.36 7.58
C ALA A 286 -6.86 -6.30 9.10
N ASN A 287 -7.00 -7.46 9.75
CA ASN A 287 -6.80 -7.60 11.18
C ASN A 287 -5.30 -7.71 11.46
N ARG A 288 -4.68 -6.62 11.89
CA ARG A 288 -3.23 -6.48 12.13
C ARG A 288 -2.81 -6.95 13.52
N THR A 289 -3.75 -7.40 14.35
CA THR A 289 -3.52 -7.77 15.75
C THR A 289 -2.90 -6.62 16.57
N ASP A 290 -2.04 -6.90 17.52
CA ASP A 290 -1.24 -5.93 18.27
C ASP A 290 0.14 -5.67 17.64
N TYR A 291 0.39 -6.18 16.43
CA TYR A 291 1.72 -6.22 15.83
C TYR A 291 2.40 -4.85 15.81
N ASP A 292 1.76 -3.85 15.19
CA ASP A 292 2.39 -2.54 14.97
C ASP A 292 2.67 -1.79 16.29
N LEU A 293 1.68 -1.73 17.18
CA LEU A 293 1.88 -1.11 18.51
C LEU A 293 2.94 -1.88 19.31
N GLY A 294 2.94 -3.22 19.22
CA GLY A 294 3.89 -4.11 19.88
C GLY A 294 5.34 -3.91 19.43
N VAL A 295 5.58 -3.79 18.12
CA VAL A 295 6.94 -3.57 17.60
C VAL A 295 7.46 -2.17 17.96
N HIS A 296 6.61 -1.15 17.89
CA HIS A 296 7.00 0.20 18.32
C HIS A 296 7.24 0.29 19.82
N ASN A 297 6.50 -0.42 20.65
CA ASN A 297 6.78 -0.57 22.08
C ASN A 297 8.20 -1.08 22.32
N LYS A 298 8.58 -2.15 21.61
CA LYS A 298 9.89 -2.79 21.77
C LYS A 298 11.05 -1.90 21.32
N HIS A 299 10.86 -1.13 20.24
CA HIS A 299 11.94 -0.34 19.64
C HIS A 299 12.09 1.06 20.22
N SER A 300 11.03 1.65 20.77
CA SER A 300 11.03 3.06 21.20
C SER A 300 11.02 3.26 22.71
N ASN A 301 10.92 2.21 23.52
CA ASN A 301 10.67 2.29 24.96
C ASN A 301 9.36 3.03 25.33
N ALA A 302 8.52 3.39 24.36
CA ALA A 302 7.20 3.95 24.61
C ALA A 302 6.25 2.83 25.05
N LYS A 303 5.22 3.19 25.83
CA LYS A 303 4.14 2.26 26.20
C LYS A 303 2.92 2.62 25.37
N LEU A 304 2.74 1.95 24.22
CA LEU A 304 1.57 2.10 23.36
C LEU A 304 0.47 1.12 23.81
N GLU A 305 0.05 1.28 25.05
CA GLU A 305 -0.98 0.51 25.73
C GLU A 305 -2.15 1.40 26.05
N TYR A 306 -3.36 0.85 26.02
CA TYR A 306 -4.53 1.52 26.55
C TYR A 306 -4.79 1.07 27.98
N PHE A 307 -5.11 2.04 28.85
CA PHE A 307 -5.57 1.78 30.21
C PHE A 307 -7.06 2.07 30.32
N ASP A 308 -7.85 1.05 30.49
CA ASP A 308 -9.29 1.20 30.72
C ASP A 308 -9.55 1.56 32.20
N GLN A 309 -9.96 2.80 32.42
CA GLN A 309 -10.26 3.31 33.76
C GLN A 309 -11.50 2.66 34.39
N ALA A 310 -12.41 2.11 33.58
CA ALA A 310 -13.63 1.50 34.08
C ALA A 310 -13.38 0.08 34.63
N THR A 311 -12.52 -0.68 33.97
CA THR A 311 -12.18 -2.06 34.33
C THR A 311 -10.88 -2.16 35.14
N GLY A 312 -9.99 -1.17 35.03
CA GLY A 312 -8.63 -1.17 35.57
C GLY A 312 -7.66 -2.01 34.70
N GLU A 313 -8.07 -2.47 33.54
CA GLU A 313 -7.30 -3.30 32.64
C GLU A 313 -6.29 -2.47 31.82
N ARG A 314 -5.14 -3.10 31.51
CA ARG A 314 -4.16 -2.59 30.53
C ARG A 314 -4.00 -3.61 29.44
N TYR A 315 -4.08 -3.17 28.19
CA TYR A 315 -3.87 -4.02 27.03
C TYR A 315 -3.29 -3.22 25.85
N VAL A 316 -2.64 -3.91 24.94
CA VAL A 316 -2.27 -3.36 23.63
C VAL A 316 -3.48 -3.58 22.72
N PRO A 317 -4.11 -2.51 22.19
CA PRO A 317 -5.24 -2.69 21.28
C PRO A 317 -4.87 -3.48 20.03
N TYR A 318 -5.83 -4.27 19.55
CA TYR A 318 -5.78 -4.83 18.19
C TYR A 318 -6.21 -3.77 17.18
N VAL A 319 -5.67 -3.90 16.00
CA VAL A 319 -5.92 -2.94 14.91
C VAL A 319 -6.52 -3.64 13.71
#